data_b95f6e6ae18f828ea5fba654c717f2d3
#
_entry.id   b95f6e6ae18f828ea5fba654c717f2d3
#
_cell.length_a   1.000
_cell.length_b   1.000
_cell.length_c   1.000
_cell.angle_alpha   90.00
_cell.angle_beta   90.00
_cell.angle_gamma   90.00
#
_symmetry.space_group_name_H-M   'P 1'
#
loop_
_entity.id
_entity.type
_entity.pdbx_description
1 polymer ?
#
loop_
_entity_poly.entity_id
_entity_poly.type
_entity_poly.pdbx_seq_one_letter_code
_entity_poly.pdbx_strand_id
1 'polypeptide(L)'
;KKVIPVSAGMAGGSSDAAAALVGVNKIFALGLSRKELMERGRQIGADVPYCVMRGTALAEGIGEILTPLPPVPQGYVLVGKPGVNVSTKFVYGRLDAANLKEHPDIDGMVAALGQKDLRQVADKLGNVLETVTVPEYPVIDEIKKSMVRWGALNALMSGSGPTVFGLFDDREKAEYASEKLKKSRLVKQSFLTSFYNLPDRGRMGGKNPENGGNTNDI
;
A
#
# COMPACT_ATOMS: atom_id res chain seq x y z
N LYS A 1 19.26 -7.50 0.82
CA LYS A 1 19.05 -6.96 2.18
C LYS A 1 17.60 -6.57 2.35
N LYS A 2 16.89 -7.15 3.32
CA LYS A 2 15.50 -6.81 3.61
C LYS A 2 15.42 -5.44 4.31
N VAL A 3 14.63 -4.53 3.76
CA VAL A 3 14.44 -3.18 4.32
C VAL A 3 13.05 -3.03 4.95
N ILE A 4 12.01 -3.55 4.28
CA ILE A 4 10.64 -3.51 4.81
C ILE A 4 10.55 -4.43 6.04
N PRO A 5 10.06 -3.93 7.19
CA PRO A 5 9.94 -4.72 8.41
C PRO A 5 9.07 -5.98 8.23
N VAL A 6 9.43 -7.05 8.94
CA VAL A 6 8.64 -8.28 8.95
C VAL A 6 7.42 -8.12 9.85
N SER A 7 6.31 -8.79 9.52
CA SER A 7 5.04 -8.77 10.30
C SER A 7 4.57 -7.34 10.62
N ALA A 8 4.59 -6.49 9.63
CA ALA A 8 4.34 -5.07 9.77
C ALA A 8 3.08 -4.57 9.03
N GLY A 9 2.33 -5.44 8.37
CA GLY A 9 1.18 -5.02 7.54
C GLY A 9 1.57 -4.27 6.25
N MET A 10 2.83 -4.42 5.79
CA MET A 10 3.36 -3.67 4.62
C MET A 10 3.75 -4.58 3.45
N ALA A 11 3.18 -5.76 3.35
CA ALA A 11 3.43 -6.74 2.27
C ALA A 11 4.91 -6.96 1.92
N GLY A 12 5.83 -6.84 2.91
CA GLY A 12 7.28 -6.90 2.67
C GLY A 12 7.76 -8.24 2.10
N GLY A 13 7.17 -9.37 2.54
CA GLY A 13 7.45 -10.69 1.98
C GLY A 13 6.98 -10.83 0.53
N SER A 14 5.77 -10.32 0.25
CA SER A 14 5.19 -10.32 -1.09
C SER A 14 5.97 -9.44 -2.06
N SER A 15 6.48 -8.30 -1.57
CA SER A 15 7.38 -7.43 -2.35
C SER A 15 8.71 -8.12 -2.69
N ASP A 16 9.32 -8.85 -1.73
CA ASP A 16 10.55 -9.62 -1.97
C ASP A 16 10.29 -10.73 -3.00
N ALA A 17 9.16 -11.46 -2.88
CA ALA A 17 8.77 -12.52 -3.82
C ALA A 17 8.54 -11.96 -5.24
N ALA A 18 7.83 -10.84 -5.36
CA ALA A 18 7.63 -10.17 -6.64
C ALA A 18 8.96 -9.72 -7.27
N ALA A 19 9.86 -9.16 -6.46
CA ALA A 19 11.19 -8.76 -6.93
C ALA A 19 12.00 -9.96 -7.42
N ALA A 20 11.93 -11.10 -6.73
CA ALA A 20 12.58 -12.34 -7.15
C ALA A 20 12.00 -12.86 -8.47
N LEU A 21 10.67 -12.93 -8.60
CA LEU A 21 10.00 -13.36 -9.84
C LEU A 21 10.40 -12.49 -11.04
N VAL A 22 10.33 -11.19 -10.90
CA VAL A 22 10.69 -10.23 -11.96
C VAL A 22 12.20 -10.32 -12.27
N GLY A 23 13.03 -10.42 -11.22
CA GLY A 23 14.49 -10.53 -11.38
C GLY A 23 14.91 -11.81 -12.10
N VAL A 24 14.36 -12.96 -11.74
CA VAL A 24 14.63 -14.24 -12.39
C VAL A 24 14.18 -14.21 -13.85
N ASN A 25 12.96 -13.71 -14.11
CA ASN A 25 12.46 -13.55 -15.48
C ASN A 25 13.42 -12.71 -16.35
N LYS A 26 13.95 -11.62 -15.79
CA LYS A 26 14.87 -10.74 -16.51
C LYS A 26 16.26 -11.38 -16.69
N ILE A 27 16.85 -11.93 -15.62
CA ILE A 27 18.23 -12.49 -15.66
C ILE A 27 18.32 -13.68 -16.61
N PHE A 28 17.31 -14.55 -16.62
CA PHE A 28 17.28 -15.75 -17.46
C PHE A 28 16.54 -15.56 -18.77
N ALA A 29 16.15 -14.33 -19.12
CA ALA A 29 15.44 -13.98 -20.35
C ALA A 29 14.24 -14.92 -20.64
N LEU A 30 13.44 -15.25 -19.61
CA LEU A 30 12.35 -16.23 -19.73
C LEU A 30 11.17 -15.73 -20.57
N GLY A 31 11.10 -14.43 -20.88
CA GLY A 31 10.07 -13.84 -21.73
C GLY A 31 8.67 -13.83 -21.12
N LEU A 32 8.52 -14.07 -19.82
CA LEU A 32 7.22 -14.09 -19.18
C LEU A 32 6.62 -12.67 -19.13
N SER A 33 5.37 -12.53 -19.56
CA SER A 33 4.60 -11.31 -19.46
C SER A 33 4.30 -10.96 -18.01
N ARG A 34 3.91 -9.68 -17.76
CA ARG A 34 3.47 -9.26 -16.42
C ARG A 34 2.30 -10.09 -15.92
N LYS A 35 1.35 -10.44 -16.79
CA LYS A 35 0.20 -11.28 -16.45
C LYS A 35 0.62 -12.67 -15.96
N GLU A 36 1.54 -13.32 -16.67
CA GLU A 36 2.07 -14.63 -16.27
C GLU A 36 2.85 -14.57 -14.96
N LEU A 37 3.60 -13.48 -14.72
CA LEU A 37 4.28 -13.28 -13.44
C LEU A 37 3.30 -13.08 -12.28
N MET A 38 2.20 -12.35 -12.50
CA MET A 38 1.13 -12.18 -11.51
C MET A 38 0.46 -13.52 -11.17
N GLU A 39 0.14 -14.34 -12.20
CA GLU A 39 -0.46 -15.66 -12.00
C GLU A 39 0.45 -16.61 -11.21
N ARG A 40 1.74 -16.62 -11.52
CA ARG A 40 2.73 -17.37 -10.71
C ARG A 40 2.85 -16.79 -9.29
N GLY A 41 2.82 -15.47 -9.17
CA GLY A 41 2.87 -14.77 -7.90
C GLY A 41 1.71 -15.12 -6.97
N ARG A 42 0.51 -15.33 -7.52
CA ARG A 42 -0.69 -15.75 -6.77
C ARG A 42 -0.48 -17.08 -6.02
N GLN A 43 0.30 -18.00 -6.58
CA GLN A 43 0.63 -19.28 -5.93
C GLN A 43 1.56 -19.11 -4.72
N ILE A 44 2.27 -17.99 -4.63
CA ILE A 44 3.19 -17.68 -3.53
C ILE A 44 2.45 -16.93 -2.39
N GLY A 45 1.56 -16.01 -2.77
CA GLY A 45 0.77 -15.23 -1.79
C GLY A 45 -0.16 -14.22 -2.44
N ALA A 46 -1.26 -13.88 -1.74
CA ALA A 46 -2.33 -13.03 -2.26
C ALA A 46 -1.84 -11.62 -2.69
N ASP A 47 -0.89 -11.02 -1.96
CA ASP A 47 -0.38 -9.68 -2.28
C ASP A 47 0.71 -9.66 -3.36
N VAL A 48 1.26 -10.84 -3.77
CA VAL A 48 2.36 -10.89 -4.74
C VAL A 48 1.95 -10.37 -6.11
N PRO A 49 0.76 -10.69 -6.65
CA PRO A 49 0.28 -10.11 -7.89
C PRO A 49 0.28 -8.58 -7.89
N TYR A 50 -0.21 -7.95 -6.82
CA TYR A 50 -0.18 -6.50 -6.68
C TYR A 50 1.26 -5.94 -6.68
N CYS A 51 2.18 -6.60 -5.97
CA CYS A 51 3.59 -6.20 -5.94
C CYS A 51 4.27 -6.32 -7.32
N VAL A 52 3.86 -7.27 -8.17
CA VAL A 52 4.28 -7.37 -9.57
C VAL A 52 3.65 -6.28 -10.42
N MET A 53 2.34 -6.00 -10.23
CA MET A 53 1.59 -5.01 -10.98
C MET A 53 2.08 -3.59 -10.70
N ARG A 54 2.27 -3.24 -9.42
CA ARG A 54 2.61 -1.90 -8.92
C ARG A 54 1.53 -0.84 -9.20
N GLY A 55 1.75 0.38 -8.69
CA GLY A 55 0.83 1.50 -8.88
C GLY A 55 -0.39 1.43 -7.96
N THR A 56 -1.53 1.99 -8.39
CA THR A 56 -2.77 2.01 -7.63
C THR A 56 -3.75 1.02 -8.22
N ALA A 57 -4.41 0.22 -7.38
CA ALA A 57 -5.39 -0.76 -7.81
C ALA A 57 -6.53 -0.93 -6.80
N LEU A 58 -7.69 -1.27 -7.30
CA LEU A 58 -8.73 -1.94 -6.53
C LEU A 58 -8.38 -3.43 -6.47
N ALA A 59 -8.36 -3.98 -5.27
CA ALA A 59 -8.14 -5.40 -5.02
C ALA A 59 -9.42 -6.02 -4.45
N GLU A 60 -9.89 -7.08 -5.09
CA GLU A 60 -11.10 -7.81 -4.75
C GLU A 60 -10.78 -9.29 -4.51
N GLY A 61 -11.78 -10.05 -4.04
CA GLY A 61 -11.57 -11.43 -3.63
C GLY A 61 -10.74 -11.50 -2.34
N ILE A 62 -9.67 -12.29 -2.32
CA ILE A 62 -8.67 -12.31 -1.24
C ILE A 62 -7.49 -11.36 -1.53
N GLY A 63 -7.61 -10.46 -2.53
CA GLY A 63 -6.61 -9.50 -2.98
C GLY A 63 -5.96 -9.83 -4.34
N GLU A 64 -6.42 -10.88 -5.02
CA GLU A 64 -5.84 -11.37 -6.27
C GLU A 64 -6.51 -10.81 -7.52
N ILE A 65 -7.74 -10.32 -7.43
CA ILE A 65 -8.44 -9.66 -8.54
C ILE A 65 -8.09 -8.19 -8.49
N LEU A 66 -7.29 -7.75 -9.45
CA LEU A 66 -6.71 -6.40 -9.45
C LEU A 66 -7.22 -5.60 -10.64
N THR A 67 -7.89 -4.50 -10.34
CA THR A 67 -8.30 -3.49 -11.33
C THR A 67 -7.42 -2.26 -11.19
N PRO A 68 -6.60 -1.90 -12.21
CA PRO A 68 -5.80 -0.69 -12.15
C PRO A 68 -6.65 0.57 -11.98
N LEU A 69 -6.24 1.47 -11.10
CA LEU A 69 -6.89 2.75 -10.84
C LEU A 69 -5.96 3.92 -11.23
N PRO A 70 -6.51 5.14 -11.35
CA PRO A 70 -5.70 6.34 -11.50
C PRO A 70 -4.63 6.45 -10.42
N PRO A 71 -3.45 7.04 -10.72
CA PRO A 71 -2.40 7.20 -9.73
C PRO A 71 -2.86 8.10 -8.58
N VAL A 72 -2.40 7.79 -7.38
CA VAL A 72 -2.63 8.65 -6.20
C VAL A 72 -2.03 10.03 -6.47
N PRO A 73 -2.73 11.14 -6.12
CA PRO A 73 -2.18 12.48 -6.22
C PRO A 73 -0.85 12.62 -5.50
N GLN A 74 -0.04 13.60 -5.92
CA GLN A 74 1.23 13.87 -5.23
C GLN A 74 1.00 14.18 -3.76
N GLY A 75 1.87 13.63 -2.91
CA GLY A 75 1.82 13.82 -1.48
C GLY A 75 2.91 13.03 -0.77
N TYR A 76 2.97 13.19 0.55
CA TYR A 76 3.95 12.55 1.40
C TYR A 76 3.27 11.53 2.30
N VAL A 77 3.98 10.45 2.57
CA VAL A 77 3.52 9.35 3.42
C VAL A 77 4.51 9.19 4.57
N LEU A 78 4.05 9.44 5.78
CA LEU A 78 4.81 9.14 6.99
C LEU A 78 4.37 7.78 7.52
N VAL A 79 5.29 6.84 7.58
CA VAL A 79 5.07 5.47 8.07
C VAL A 79 5.66 5.34 9.47
N GLY A 80 4.88 4.81 10.41
CA GLY A 80 5.32 4.54 11.78
C GLY A 80 5.00 3.10 12.20
N LYS A 81 6.04 2.31 12.56
CA LYS A 81 5.86 0.95 13.10
C LYS A 81 6.17 0.95 14.59
N PRO A 82 5.17 0.68 15.46
CA PRO A 82 5.41 0.50 16.90
C PRO A 82 6.22 -0.77 17.18
N GLY A 83 6.67 -0.91 18.43
CA GLY A 83 7.47 -2.04 18.87
C GLY A 83 6.71 -3.38 19.03
N VAL A 84 5.41 -3.39 18.73
CA VAL A 84 4.56 -4.58 18.84
C VAL A 84 4.52 -5.36 17.53
N ASN A 85 4.14 -6.64 17.62
CA ASN A 85 3.89 -7.51 16.48
C ASN A 85 2.44 -7.97 16.53
N VAL A 86 1.76 -7.94 15.37
CA VAL A 86 0.36 -8.34 15.22
C VAL A 86 0.30 -9.56 14.30
N SER A 87 -0.44 -10.57 14.73
CA SER A 87 -0.70 -11.75 13.90
C SER A 87 -1.88 -11.49 12.98
N THR A 88 -1.65 -11.53 11.68
CA THR A 88 -2.72 -11.42 10.68
C THR A 88 -3.81 -12.48 10.90
N LYS A 89 -3.42 -13.72 11.19
CA LYS A 89 -4.36 -14.81 11.49
C LYS A 89 -5.25 -14.48 12.70
N PHE A 90 -4.69 -13.89 13.75
CA PHE A 90 -5.43 -13.49 14.93
C PHE A 90 -6.47 -12.40 14.58
N VAL A 91 -6.07 -11.38 13.83
CA VAL A 91 -6.96 -10.26 13.47
C VAL A 91 -8.12 -10.74 12.61
N TYR A 92 -7.85 -11.50 11.55
CA TYR A 92 -8.91 -12.05 10.69
C TYR A 92 -9.79 -13.06 11.42
N GLY A 93 -9.23 -13.85 12.36
CA GLY A 93 -9.99 -14.81 13.16
C GLY A 93 -10.94 -14.17 14.17
N ARG A 94 -10.71 -12.90 14.54
CA ARG A 94 -11.58 -12.14 15.45
C ARG A 94 -12.47 -11.11 14.77
N LEU A 95 -12.28 -10.88 13.47
CA LEU A 95 -13.10 -9.95 12.71
C LEU A 95 -14.51 -10.54 12.55
N ASP A 96 -15.50 -9.88 13.14
CA ASP A 96 -16.91 -10.19 12.91
C ASP A 96 -17.40 -9.42 11.69
N ALA A 97 -17.12 -9.98 10.52
CA ALA A 97 -17.45 -9.34 9.25
C ALA A 97 -18.96 -9.19 9.00
N ALA A 98 -19.79 -10.02 9.66
CA ALA A 98 -21.25 -9.98 9.52
C ALA A 98 -21.90 -8.83 10.30
N ASN A 99 -21.24 -8.36 11.37
CA ASN A 99 -21.77 -7.34 12.28
C ASN A 99 -20.96 -6.02 12.23
N LEU A 100 -20.21 -5.78 11.15
CA LEU A 100 -19.53 -4.50 10.97
C LEU A 100 -20.57 -3.38 10.82
N LYS A 101 -20.43 -2.35 11.68
CA LYS A 101 -21.32 -1.18 11.66
C LYS A 101 -21.04 -0.25 10.49
N GLU A 102 -19.79 -0.18 10.06
CA GLU A 102 -19.32 0.71 9.01
C GLU A 102 -18.40 -0.04 8.05
N HIS A 103 -18.54 0.25 6.77
CA HIS A 103 -17.66 -0.25 5.72
C HIS A 103 -16.92 0.93 5.08
N PRO A 104 -15.66 0.77 4.67
CA PRO A 104 -14.96 1.78 3.89
C PRO A 104 -15.73 2.12 2.61
N ASP A 105 -15.82 3.41 2.30
CA ASP A 105 -16.46 3.91 1.08
C ASP A 105 -15.51 3.72 -0.13
N ILE A 106 -15.52 2.52 -0.68
CA ILE A 106 -14.64 2.13 -1.79
C ILE A 106 -14.96 2.93 -3.06
N ASP A 107 -16.25 3.10 -3.38
CA ASP A 107 -16.67 3.85 -4.56
C ASP A 107 -16.26 5.33 -4.45
N GLY A 108 -16.44 5.91 -3.27
CA GLY A 108 -15.96 7.26 -2.98
C GLY A 108 -14.43 7.39 -3.06
N MET A 109 -13.68 6.37 -2.64
CA MET A 109 -12.22 6.33 -2.79
C MET A 109 -11.82 6.31 -4.27
N VAL A 110 -12.46 5.47 -5.09
CA VAL A 110 -12.21 5.41 -6.54
C VAL A 110 -12.53 6.74 -7.21
N ALA A 111 -13.64 7.38 -6.84
CA ALA A 111 -14.02 8.70 -7.34
C ALA A 111 -12.98 9.77 -6.94
N ALA A 112 -12.51 9.79 -5.69
CA ALA A 112 -11.50 10.73 -5.20
C ALA A 112 -10.16 10.60 -5.95
N LEU A 113 -9.73 9.37 -6.24
CA LEU A 113 -8.56 9.10 -7.07
C LEU A 113 -8.73 9.66 -8.49
N GLY A 114 -9.92 9.51 -9.08
CA GLY A 114 -10.26 10.06 -10.41
C GLY A 114 -10.20 11.59 -10.43
N GLN A 115 -10.59 12.25 -9.36
CA GLN A 115 -10.55 13.72 -9.20
C GLN A 115 -9.15 14.26 -8.90
N LYS A 116 -8.20 13.40 -8.58
CA LYS A 116 -6.80 13.75 -8.20
C LYS A 116 -6.73 14.69 -6.99
N ASP A 117 -7.62 14.50 -6.03
CA ASP A 117 -7.69 15.28 -4.79
C ASP A 117 -7.21 14.43 -3.60
N LEU A 118 -6.00 14.73 -3.09
CA LEU A 118 -5.40 13.98 -1.99
C LEU A 118 -6.19 14.13 -0.68
N ARG A 119 -6.88 15.25 -0.47
CA ARG A 119 -7.71 15.46 0.73
C ARG A 119 -8.91 14.53 0.71
N GLN A 120 -9.61 14.48 -0.42
CA GLN A 120 -10.72 13.54 -0.59
C GLN A 120 -10.27 12.08 -0.45
N VAL A 121 -9.10 11.72 -0.99
CA VAL A 121 -8.50 10.39 -0.78
C VAL A 121 -8.25 10.14 0.71
N ALA A 122 -7.71 11.11 1.44
CA ALA A 122 -7.46 10.99 2.87
C ALA A 122 -8.77 10.86 3.68
N ASP A 123 -9.82 11.58 3.30
CA ASP A 123 -11.14 11.52 3.96
C ASP A 123 -11.84 10.16 3.78
N LYS A 124 -11.53 9.44 2.70
CA LYS A 124 -12.07 8.10 2.41
C LYS A 124 -11.27 6.95 2.99
N LEU A 125 -10.17 7.23 3.71
CA LEU A 125 -9.38 6.18 4.35
C LEU A 125 -10.22 5.44 5.40
N GLY A 126 -10.25 4.12 5.30
CA GLY A 126 -10.94 3.24 6.24
C GLY A 126 -10.33 1.84 6.28
N ASN A 127 -10.30 1.22 7.46
CA ASN A 127 -9.79 -0.13 7.65
C ASN A 127 -10.57 -0.85 8.74
N VAL A 128 -11.44 -1.77 8.36
CA VAL A 128 -12.27 -2.55 9.28
C VAL A 128 -11.46 -3.38 10.27
N LEU A 129 -10.22 -3.75 9.94
CA LEU A 129 -9.34 -4.51 10.83
C LEU A 129 -8.92 -3.70 12.08
N GLU A 130 -9.05 -2.37 12.03
CA GLU A 130 -8.82 -1.51 13.21
C GLU A 130 -9.81 -1.81 14.35
N THR A 131 -11.02 -2.27 14.05
CA THR A 131 -12.01 -2.66 15.07
C THR A 131 -11.52 -3.78 15.98
N VAL A 132 -10.63 -4.62 15.48
CA VAL A 132 -9.99 -5.71 16.23
C VAL A 132 -8.63 -5.27 16.79
N THR A 133 -7.80 -4.64 15.94
CA THR A 133 -6.38 -4.46 16.28
C THR A 133 -6.16 -3.28 17.24
N VAL A 134 -6.92 -2.19 17.10
CA VAL A 134 -6.73 -0.98 17.93
C VAL A 134 -7.08 -1.24 19.41
N PRO A 135 -8.18 -1.92 19.77
CA PRO A 135 -8.46 -2.26 21.17
C PRO A 135 -7.36 -3.10 21.84
N GLU A 136 -6.76 -4.02 21.10
CA GLU A 136 -5.68 -4.88 21.62
C GLU A 136 -4.33 -4.15 21.70
N TYR A 137 -4.11 -3.17 20.80
CA TYR A 137 -2.86 -2.40 20.69
C TYR A 137 -3.14 -0.89 20.62
N PRO A 138 -3.52 -0.23 21.73
CA PRO A 138 -3.92 1.19 21.76
C PRO A 138 -2.86 2.16 21.21
N VAL A 139 -1.58 1.77 21.20
CA VAL A 139 -0.47 2.56 20.63
C VAL A 139 -0.72 2.90 19.15
N ILE A 140 -1.48 2.07 18.43
CA ILE A 140 -1.83 2.31 17.01
C ILE A 140 -2.68 3.58 16.90
N ASP A 141 -3.71 3.71 17.73
CA ASP A 141 -4.57 4.89 17.77
C ASP A 141 -3.82 6.15 18.23
N GLU A 142 -2.92 5.99 19.19
CA GLU A 142 -2.06 7.08 19.65
C GLU A 142 -1.15 7.61 18.53
N ILE A 143 -0.57 6.72 17.73
CA ILE A 143 0.22 7.11 16.56
C ILE A 143 -0.64 7.83 15.53
N LYS A 144 -1.83 7.30 15.19
CA LYS A 144 -2.78 7.93 14.25
C LYS A 144 -3.13 9.35 14.70
N LYS A 145 -3.60 9.50 15.93
CA LYS A 145 -3.97 10.80 16.52
C LYS A 145 -2.79 11.78 16.55
N SER A 146 -1.59 11.27 16.81
CA SER A 146 -0.38 12.10 16.82
C SER A 146 -0.03 12.60 15.43
N MET A 147 -0.07 11.74 14.41
CA MET A 147 0.19 12.14 13.02
C MET A 147 -0.80 13.21 12.54
N VAL A 148 -2.09 13.05 12.84
CA VAL A 148 -3.12 14.06 12.50
C VAL A 148 -2.86 15.38 13.24
N ARG A 149 -2.55 15.34 14.54
CA ARG A 149 -2.18 16.53 15.33
C ARG A 149 -0.96 17.26 14.76
N TRP A 150 -0.04 16.54 14.14
CA TRP A 150 1.16 17.10 13.53
C TRP A 150 0.98 17.47 12.04
N GLY A 151 -0.26 17.48 11.55
CA GLY A 151 -0.61 18.04 10.25
C GLY A 151 -0.85 17.02 9.14
N ALA A 152 -0.98 15.72 9.46
CA ALA A 152 -1.48 14.76 8.47
C ALA A 152 -2.93 15.09 8.10
N LEU A 153 -3.29 14.94 6.84
CA LEU A 153 -4.68 15.02 6.38
C LEU A 153 -5.54 13.95 7.06
N ASN A 154 -5.01 12.74 7.15
CA ASN A 154 -5.56 11.61 7.89
C ASN A 154 -4.46 10.57 8.14
N ALA A 155 -4.74 9.59 9.01
CA ALA A 155 -3.83 8.48 9.31
C ALA A 155 -4.62 7.19 9.49
N LEU A 156 -4.04 6.08 9.04
CA LEU A 156 -4.68 4.77 9.04
C LEU A 156 -3.69 3.66 9.38
N MET A 157 -4.19 2.59 9.98
CA MET A 157 -3.42 1.34 10.13
C MET A 157 -3.31 0.62 8.79
N SER A 158 -2.12 0.13 8.45
CA SER A 158 -1.86 -0.62 7.22
C SER A 158 -2.15 -2.11 7.39
N GLY A 159 -3.11 -2.64 6.62
CA GLY A 159 -3.52 -4.04 6.66
C GLY A 159 -3.97 -4.47 8.06
N SER A 160 -3.50 -5.62 8.55
CA SER A 160 -3.76 -6.08 9.92
C SER A 160 -2.94 -5.35 10.99
N GLY A 161 -2.09 -4.41 10.60
CA GLY A 161 -1.20 -3.67 11.48
C GLY A 161 0.13 -4.38 11.76
N PRO A 162 0.91 -3.87 12.73
CA PRO A 162 0.66 -2.69 13.56
C PRO A 162 1.12 -1.35 12.94
N THR A 163 1.58 -1.36 11.71
CA THR A 163 2.09 -0.14 11.06
C THR A 163 0.97 0.85 10.81
N VAL A 164 1.23 2.12 11.07
CA VAL A 164 0.37 3.25 10.77
C VAL A 164 1.03 4.10 9.68
N PHE A 165 0.23 4.63 8.77
CA PHE A 165 0.69 5.66 7.85
C PHE A 165 -0.19 6.90 7.95
N GLY A 166 0.41 8.07 7.76
CA GLY A 166 -0.27 9.36 7.67
C GLY A 166 0.00 9.99 6.30
N LEU A 167 -1.03 10.64 5.74
CA LEU A 167 -0.96 11.33 4.45
C LEU A 167 -0.79 12.83 4.66
N PHE A 168 0.10 13.46 3.89
CA PHE A 168 0.37 14.88 3.95
C PHE A 168 0.38 15.48 2.53
N ASP A 169 -0.21 16.65 2.38
CA ASP A 169 -0.17 17.47 1.17
C ASP A 169 0.98 18.51 1.19
N ASP A 170 1.62 18.65 2.33
CA ASP A 170 2.68 19.63 2.59
C ASP A 170 3.95 18.95 3.10
N ARG A 171 5.10 19.29 2.50
CA ARG A 171 6.39 18.70 2.83
C ARG A 171 6.88 19.08 4.21
N GLU A 172 6.76 20.36 4.59
CA GLU A 172 7.26 20.85 5.86
C GLU A 172 6.50 20.22 7.04
N LYS A 173 5.16 20.08 6.90
CA LYS A 173 4.35 19.35 7.87
C LYS A 173 4.75 17.89 7.97
N ALA A 174 5.01 17.23 6.85
CA ALA A 174 5.44 15.84 6.83
C ALA A 174 6.80 15.64 7.49
N GLU A 175 7.76 16.52 7.23
CA GLU A 175 9.10 16.51 7.86
C GLU A 175 9.00 16.80 9.37
N TYR A 176 8.21 17.81 9.76
CA TYR A 176 7.94 18.12 11.17
C TYR A 176 7.32 16.92 11.91
N ALA A 177 6.28 16.30 11.34
CA ALA A 177 5.65 15.12 11.91
C ALA A 177 6.65 13.94 12.02
N SER A 178 7.50 13.75 11.00
CA SER A 178 8.54 12.70 11.00
C SER A 178 9.53 12.90 12.14
N GLU A 179 9.98 14.12 12.39
CA GLU A 179 10.88 14.42 13.53
C GLU A 179 10.19 14.18 14.87
N LYS A 180 8.96 14.63 15.02
CA LYS A 180 8.16 14.40 16.24
C LYS A 180 7.97 12.91 16.50
N LEU A 181 7.62 12.14 15.45
CA LEU A 181 7.41 10.72 15.55
C LEU A 181 8.69 9.97 15.97
N LYS A 182 9.84 10.32 15.40
CA LYS A 182 11.15 9.76 15.78
C LYS A 182 11.50 10.02 17.26
N LYS A 183 11.10 11.18 17.78
CA LYS A 183 11.35 11.57 19.18
C LYS A 183 10.31 10.99 20.17
N SER A 184 9.16 10.48 19.70
CA SER A 184 7.99 10.11 20.52
C SER A 184 8.23 8.71 21.03
N ARG A 185 8.89 7.97 21.32
CA ARG A 185 8.90 6.55 21.81
C ARG A 185 7.71 5.67 21.36
N LEU A 186 6.78 6.20 20.55
CA LEU A 186 5.63 5.46 20.05
C LEU A 186 6.01 4.43 18.99
N VAL A 187 7.09 4.69 18.25
CA VAL A 187 7.50 3.84 17.14
C VAL A 187 8.91 3.32 17.32
N LYS A 188 9.15 2.09 16.87
CA LYS A 188 10.49 1.50 16.76
C LYS A 188 11.15 1.88 15.44
N GLN A 189 10.35 2.11 14.40
CA GLN A 189 10.83 2.49 13.07
C GLN A 189 9.88 3.50 12.45
N SER A 190 10.43 4.48 11.73
CA SER A 190 9.64 5.42 10.93
C SER A 190 10.35 5.76 9.63
N PHE A 191 9.53 6.01 8.60
CA PHE A 191 10.00 6.34 7.26
C PHE A 191 9.13 7.47 6.71
N LEU A 192 9.75 8.49 6.14
CA LEU A 192 9.07 9.51 5.34
C LEU A 192 9.35 9.22 3.87
N THR A 193 8.31 9.11 3.07
CA THR A 193 8.39 8.78 1.64
C THR A 193 7.27 9.49 0.87
N SER A 194 7.13 9.17 -0.41
CA SER A 194 6.03 9.60 -1.28
C SER A 194 5.39 8.40 -1.96
N PHE A 195 4.28 8.63 -2.64
CA PHE A 195 3.65 7.58 -3.45
C PHE A 195 4.53 7.21 -4.64
N TYR A 196 4.62 5.91 -4.90
CA TYR A 196 5.20 5.41 -6.13
C TYR A 196 4.11 5.27 -7.18
N ASN A 197 4.08 6.21 -8.11
CA ASN A 197 3.24 6.13 -9.29
C ASN A 197 4.05 5.60 -10.47
N LEU A 198 3.45 4.70 -11.27
CA LEU A 198 4.06 4.29 -12.52
C LEU A 198 4.18 5.53 -13.43
N PRO A 199 5.29 5.67 -14.17
CA PRO A 199 5.39 6.70 -15.18
C PRO A 199 4.16 6.65 -16.10
N ASP A 200 3.57 7.80 -16.38
CA ASP A 200 2.49 7.91 -17.36
C ASP A 200 3.09 7.51 -18.73
N ARG A 201 2.91 6.25 -19.09
CA ARG A 201 3.16 5.81 -20.45
C ARG A 201 2.02 6.41 -21.26
N GLY A 202 2.22 7.70 -21.65
CA GLY A 202 1.28 8.47 -22.40
C GLY A 202 0.53 7.57 -23.38
N ARG A 203 -0.77 7.79 -23.52
CA ARG A 203 -1.63 7.13 -24.52
C ARG A 203 -0.91 7.15 -25.86
N MET A 204 -0.04 6.20 -26.10
CA MET A 204 0.41 5.92 -27.46
C MET A 204 -0.82 5.42 -28.18
N GLY A 205 -1.30 6.31 -29.07
CA GLY A 205 -2.43 6.07 -29.94
C GLY A 205 -2.35 4.70 -30.57
N GLY A 206 -3.52 4.06 -30.67
CA GLY A 206 -3.65 2.75 -31.29
C GLY A 206 -2.92 2.70 -32.63
N LYS A 207 -1.85 1.93 -32.65
CA LYS A 207 -1.36 1.22 -33.82
C LYS A 207 -1.17 -0.21 -33.38
N ASN A 208 -2.03 -1.04 -33.89
CA ASN A 208 -1.89 -2.49 -33.91
C ASN A 208 -0.49 -2.82 -34.42
N PRO A 209 0.37 -3.54 -33.74
CA PRO A 209 1.54 -4.12 -34.35
C PRO A 209 1.20 -5.57 -34.70
N GLU A 210 0.52 -5.77 -35.81
CA GLU A 210 0.81 -6.95 -36.63
C GLU A 210 2.12 -6.61 -37.39
N ASN A 211 3.09 -7.51 -37.21
CA ASN A 211 4.36 -7.68 -37.93
C ASN A 211 5.56 -6.84 -37.49
N GLY A 212 6.59 -7.58 -37.16
CA GLY A 212 7.98 -7.22 -37.35
C GLY A 212 8.81 -7.10 -36.07
N GLY A 213 9.62 -8.13 -35.86
CA GLY A 213 10.61 -8.26 -34.80
C GLY A 213 11.56 -7.07 -34.69
N ASN A 214 12.10 -6.98 -33.56
CA ASN A 214 13.49 -6.77 -33.19
C ASN A 214 13.63 -5.89 -31.94
N THR A 215 14.19 -6.51 -30.92
CA THR A 215 15.23 -6.05 -30.01
C THR A 215 15.23 -4.63 -29.47
N ASN A 216 15.39 -4.58 -28.13
CA ASN A 216 15.96 -3.51 -27.31
C ASN A 216 15.00 -2.40 -26.92
N ASP A 217 14.42 -2.56 -25.70
CA ASP A 217 14.46 -1.47 -24.71
C ASP A 217 14.22 -2.06 -23.32
N ILE A 218 15.23 -1.89 -22.51
CA ILE A 218 15.44 -2.33 -21.14
C ILE A 218 14.65 -1.47 -20.15
#